data_0498c69cff7352a5225549ab2b51acb7
#
_entry.id   0498c69cff7352a5225549ab2b51acb7
#
_cell.length_a   1.000
_cell.length_b   1.000
_cell.length_c   1.000
_cell.angle_alpha   90.00
_cell.angle_beta   90.00
_cell.angle_gamma   90.00
#
_symmetry.space_group_name_H-M   'P 1'
#
loop_
_entity.id
_entity.type
_entity.pdbx_description
1 polymer ?
#
loop_
_entity_poly.entity_id
_entity_poly.type
_entity_poly.pdbx_seq_one_letter_code
_entity_poly.pdbx_strand_id
1 'polypeptide(L)'
;MNTNNNVYTVIYTTLIVVVVAALLAFVSQSLKAKQDANEKAETISQMLTAAQYGTKAELDKLGNTAKLDKYAEEIAQAFVISLDGAKLRDLDMSRDGIEVYGPKDLKRQNYNIKGGANKTAEPEIPVFVFKNGRTVVPIYGAGLWGPIWGFISFEADASTIGGAYFDHESETAGLGAKIKDDPSFQTQFVGEVADFSSANVFDIVKGGAPKDAQGKSLKDNKIDAISGATMTSQGLDAAIDTWLAAYAKYFLGSAPAAGKQCCHEACEECQEGCEGKHEACEGHEGCEGHEGCEGKHEGCEGHEGCEHHKAMED
;
A
#
# COMPACT_ATOMS: atom_id res chain seq x y z
N MET A 1 -6.68 37.81 -54.75
CA MET A 1 -5.56 37.14 -54.09
C MET A 1 -5.41 35.77 -54.73
N ASN A 2 -4.22 35.40 -55.23
CA ASN A 2 -4.04 34.14 -55.95
C ASN A 2 -3.82 33.03 -54.88
N THR A 3 -4.84 32.27 -54.54
CA THR A 3 -4.88 31.24 -53.52
C THR A 3 -4.13 29.96 -53.93
N ASN A 4 -3.68 29.87 -55.20
CA ASN A 4 -2.91 28.72 -55.71
C ASN A 4 -1.37 28.89 -55.57
N ASN A 5 -0.92 29.86 -54.81
CA ASN A 5 0.50 30.06 -54.58
C ASN A 5 0.96 29.26 -53.34
N ASN A 6 1.92 28.35 -53.52
CA ASN A 6 2.48 27.53 -52.47
C ASN A 6 2.93 28.35 -51.24
N VAL A 7 3.47 29.53 -51.44
CA VAL A 7 3.92 30.46 -50.39
C VAL A 7 2.72 30.93 -49.55
N TYR A 8 1.60 31.32 -50.23
CA TYR A 8 0.38 31.70 -49.51
C TYR A 8 -0.19 30.56 -48.65
N THR A 9 -0.23 29.34 -49.21
CA THR A 9 -0.70 28.18 -48.49
C THR A 9 0.15 27.88 -47.25
N VAL A 10 1.49 27.95 -47.37
CA VAL A 10 2.43 27.74 -46.26
C VAL A 10 2.21 28.81 -45.17
N ILE A 11 2.16 30.07 -45.52
CA ILE A 11 1.96 31.17 -44.56
C ILE A 11 0.60 31.02 -43.85
N TYR A 12 -0.46 30.75 -44.59
CA TYR A 12 -1.80 30.62 -44.06
C TYR A 12 -1.92 29.42 -43.08
N THR A 13 -1.40 28.24 -43.49
CA THR A 13 -1.42 27.06 -42.62
C THR A 13 -0.57 27.26 -41.38
N THR A 14 0.61 27.86 -41.50
CA THR A 14 1.49 28.18 -40.37
C THR A 14 0.80 29.14 -39.39
N LEU A 15 0.13 30.18 -39.90
CA LEU A 15 -0.61 31.13 -39.07
C LEU A 15 -1.73 30.43 -38.27
N ILE A 16 -2.51 29.57 -38.94
CA ILE A 16 -3.59 28.80 -38.25
C ILE A 16 -3.00 27.91 -37.18
N VAL A 17 -1.93 27.15 -37.48
CA VAL A 17 -1.29 26.25 -36.50
C VAL A 17 -0.80 27.04 -35.30
N VAL A 18 -0.15 28.20 -35.49
CA VAL A 18 0.34 29.05 -34.38
C VAL A 18 -0.83 29.55 -33.53
N VAL A 19 -1.91 30.04 -34.17
CA VAL A 19 -3.10 30.52 -33.42
C VAL A 19 -3.75 29.40 -32.60
N VAL A 20 -3.96 28.23 -33.22
CA VAL A 20 -4.54 27.09 -32.52
C VAL A 20 -3.63 26.61 -31.37
N ALA A 21 -2.33 26.52 -31.61
CA ALA A 21 -1.36 26.13 -30.57
C ALA A 21 -1.35 27.13 -29.40
N ALA A 22 -1.41 28.42 -29.67
CA ALA A 22 -1.46 29.46 -28.64
C ALA A 22 -2.76 29.35 -27.79
N LEU A 23 -3.91 29.13 -28.44
CA LEU A 23 -5.18 28.98 -27.79
C LEU A 23 -5.19 27.72 -26.90
N LEU A 24 -4.71 26.58 -27.41
CA LEU A 24 -4.61 25.35 -26.65
C LEU A 24 -3.67 25.49 -25.43
N ALA A 25 -2.51 26.14 -25.64
CA ALA A 25 -1.56 26.41 -24.56
C ALA A 25 -2.19 27.30 -23.45
N PHE A 26 -2.89 28.35 -23.85
CA PHE A 26 -3.60 29.24 -22.92
C PHE A 26 -4.68 28.51 -22.10
N VAL A 27 -5.55 27.73 -22.77
CA VAL A 27 -6.58 26.94 -22.09
C VAL A 27 -5.95 25.90 -21.16
N SER A 28 -4.95 25.15 -21.63
CA SER A 28 -4.23 24.17 -20.83
C SER A 28 -3.64 24.79 -19.55
N GLN A 29 -2.96 25.94 -19.70
CA GLN A 29 -2.35 26.62 -18.55
C GLN A 29 -3.38 27.17 -17.57
N SER A 30 -4.50 27.69 -18.06
CA SER A 30 -5.58 28.22 -17.20
C SER A 30 -6.31 27.14 -16.40
N LEU A 31 -6.36 25.90 -16.91
CA LEU A 31 -7.02 24.78 -16.28
C LEU A 31 -6.08 23.96 -15.36
N LYS A 32 -4.77 24.14 -15.48
CA LYS A 32 -3.78 23.32 -14.80
C LYS A 32 -4.00 23.27 -13.29
N ALA A 33 -4.19 24.40 -12.63
CA ALA A 33 -4.42 24.44 -11.18
C ALA A 33 -5.66 23.65 -10.74
N LYS A 34 -6.73 23.65 -11.55
CA LYS A 34 -7.93 22.85 -11.27
C LYS A 34 -7.69 21.36 -11.50
N GLN A 35 -6.93 21.01 -12.53
CA GLN A 35 -6.56 19.61 -12.80
C GLN A 35 -5.69 19.05 -11.67
N ASP A 36 -4.68 19.79 -11.23
CA ASP A 36 -3.80 19.39 -10.13
C ASP A 36 -4.60 19.23 -8.80
N ALA A 37 -5.54 20.11 -8.52
CA ALA A 37 -6.42 20.00 -7.36
C ALA A 37 -7.36 18.77 -7.44
N ASN A 38 -7.90 18.48 -8.62
CA ASN A 38 -8.73 17.30 -8.84
C ASN A 38 -7.90 16.00 -8.73
N GLU A 39 -6.69 15.96 -9.31
CA GLU A 39 -5.78 14.82 -9.22
C GLU A 39 -5.41 14.52 -7.76
N LYS A 40 -5.08 15.58 -6.98
CA LYS A 40 -4.82 15.46 -5.55
C LYS A 40 -6.03 14.90 -4.77
N ALA A 41 -7.22 15.47 -4.98
CA ALA A 41 -8.43 15.03 -4.29
C ALA A 41 -8.83 13.60 -4.68
N GLU A 42 -8.57 13.19 -5.93
CA GLU A 42 -8.80 11.83 -6.39
C GLU A 42 -7.84 10.84 -5.73
N THR A 43 -6.55 11.16 -5.67
CA THR A 43 -5.52 10.37 -4.96
C THR A 43 -5.92 10.16 -3.50
N ILE A 44 -6.36 11.22 -2.81
CA ILE A 44 -6.85 11.15 -1.43
C ILE A 44 -8.08 10.26 -1.32
N SER A 45 -9.04 10.37 -2.25
CA SER A 45 -10.22 9.51 -2.27
C SER A 45 -9.85 8.02 -2.39
N GLN A 46 -8.87 7.69 -3.23
CA GLN A 46 -8.36 6.33 -3.40
C GLN A 46 -7.69 5.81 -2.11
N MET A 47 -6.88 6.64 -1.46
CA MET A 47 -6.23 6.30 -0.18
C MET A 47 -7.26 6.06 0.93
N LEU A 48 -8.26 6.93 1.07
CA LEU A 48 -9.34 6.79 2.05
C LEU A 48 -10.18 5.53 1.80
N THR A 49 -10.39 5.17 0.51
CA THR A 49 -11.07 3.92 0.14
C THR A 49 -10.25 2.71 0.58
N ALA A 50 -8.95 2.68 0.27
CA ALA A 50 -8.06 1.61 0.69
C ALA A 50 -7.97 1.51 2.23
N ALA A 51 -7.96 2.64 2.94
CA ALA A 51 -7.96 2.71 4.41
C ALA A 51 -9.33 2.36 5.04
N GLN A 52 -10.38 2.08 4.22
CA GLN A 52 -11.73 1.74 4.65
C GLN A 52 -12.48 2.86 5.40
N TYR A 53 -12.21 4.12 5.05
CA TYR A 53 -12.98 5.28 5.55
C TYR A 53 -14.26 5.58 4.74
N GLY A 54 -14.61 4.73 3.83
CA GLY A 54 -15.82 4.78 3.01
C GLY A 54 -15.61 4.11 1.67
N THR A 55 -16.71 3.81 1.00
CA THR A 55 -16.65 3.27 -0.37
C THR A 55 -16.26 4.38 -1.35
N LYS A 56 -15.64 4.01 -2.47
CA LYS A 56 -15.27 4.97 -3.53
C LYS A 56 -16.49 5.79 -3.98
N ALA A 57 -17.65 5.14 -4.12
CA ALA A 57 -18.89 5.78 -4.55
C ALA A 57 -19.42 6.82 -3.53
N GLU A 58 -19.18 6.63 -2.24
CA GLU A 58 -19.51 7.62 -1.19
C GLU A 58 -18.54 8.79 -1.21
N LEU A 59 -17.25 8.50 -1.31
CA LEU A 59 -16.21 9.53 -1.33
C LEU A 59 -16.27 10.39 -2.60
N ASP A 60 -16.69 9.84 -3.74
CA ASP A 60 -16.83 10.59 -4.98
C ASP A 60 -18.00 11.60 -4.97
N LYS A 61 -18.97 11.41 -4.08
CA LYS A 61 -20.02 12.41 -3.86
C LYS A 61 -19.54 13.64 -3.09
N LEU A 62 -18.38 13.54 -2.43
CA LEU A 62 -17.78 14.65 -1.71
C LEU A 62 -17.07 15.60 -2.70
N GLY A 63 -17.17 16.89 -2.45
CA GLY A 63 -16.34 17.88 -3.14
C GLY A 63 -14.86 17.76 -2.75
N ASN A 64 -13.97 18.30 -3.58
CA ASN A 64 -12.52 18.22 -3.35
C ASN A 64 -12.13 18.69 -1.93
N THR A 65 -12.68 19.81 -1.50
CA THR A 65 -12.42 20.38 -0.16
C THR A 65 -12.76 19.37 0.95
N ALA A 66 -13.94 18.74 0.88
CA ALA A 66 -14.38 17.79 1.89
C ALA A 66 -13.52 16.50 1.91
N LYS A 67 -12.98 16.08 0.75
CA LYS A 67 -12.01 14.98 0.68
C LYS A 67 -10.71 15.33 1.40
N LEU A 68 -10.19 16.55 1.18
CA LEU A 68 -8.98 17.03 1.83
C LEU A 68 -9.19 17.19 3.34
N ASP A 69 -10.33 17.74 3.77
CA ASP A 69 -10.67 17.89 5.19
C ASP A 69 -10.73 16.52 5.87
N LYS A 70 -11.41 15.55 5.27
CA LYS A 70 -11.50 14.19 5.78
C LYS A 70 -10.12 13.52 5.89
N TYR A 71 -9.26 13.69 4.89
CA TYR A 71 -7.89 13.17 4.95
C TYR A 71 -7.11 13.79 6.10
N ALA A 72 -7.12 15.13 6.22
CA ALA A 72 -6.41 15.83 7.29
C ALA A 72 -6.93 15.46 8.69
N GLU A 73 -8.23 15.11 8.81
CA GLU A 73 -8.83 14.62 10.03
C GLU A 73 -8.38 13.21 10.38
N GLU A 74 -8.26 12.30 9.38
CA GLU A 74 -8.08 10.88 9.61
C GLU A 74 -6.62 10.40 9.53
N ILE A 75 -5.72 11.20 8.93
CA ILE A 75 -4.29 10.88 8.87
C ILE A 75 -3.63 11.06 10.24
N ALA A 76 -2.82 10.09 10.64
CA ALA A 76 -2.02 10.16 11.85
C ALA A 76 -0.57 10.54 11.55
N GLN A 77 0.02 9.92 10.51
CA GLN A 77 1.38 10.21 10.07
C GLN A 77 1.48 10.00 8.55
N ALA A 78 2.29 10.82 7.90
CA ALA A 78 2.67 10.65 6.50
C ALA A 78 4.16 10.97 6.36
N PHE A 79 4.91 10.07 5.75
CA PHE A 79 6.35 10.21 5.60
C PHE A 79 6.87 9.39 4.41
N VAL A 80 8.11 9.63 4.02
CA VAL A 80 8.81 8.81 3.03
C VAL A 80 9.94 8.03 3.67
N ILE A 81 10.17 6.83 3.15
CA ILE A 81 11.24 5.93 3.57
C ILE A 81 12.19 5.64 2.40
N SER A 82 13.40 5.20 2.73
CA SER A 82 14.36 4.60 1.81
C SER A 82 14.05 3.11 1.58
N LEU A 83 14.74 2.48 0.61
CA LEU A 83 14.71 1.02 0.42
C LEU A 83 15.20 0.21 1.63
N ASP A 84 15.93 0.86 2.54
CA ASP A 84 16.37 0.23 3.80
C ASP A 84 15.32 0.32 4.91
N GLY A 85 14.15 0.89 4.63
CA GLY A 85 13.06 1.09 5.59
C GLY A 85 13.27 2.29 6.52
N ALA A 86 14.38 3.03 6.38
CA ALA A 86 14.65 4.20 7.21
C ALA A 86 13.79 5.40 6.78
N LYS A 87 13.19 6.08 7.75
CA LYS A 87 12.42 7.31 7.51
C LYS A 87 13.36 8.42 7.02
N LEU A 88 13.05 9.02 5.88
CA LEU A 88 13.82 10.11 5.28
C LEU A 88 13.28 11.48 5.69
N ARG A 89 11.97 11.70 5.55
CA ARG A 89 11.29 12.96 5.90
C ARG A 89 9.81 12.75 6.15
N ASP A 90 9.20 13.70 6.85
CA ASP A 90 7.74 13.80 6.95
C ASP A 90 7.15 14.46 5.70
N LEU A 91 5.91 14.07 5.36
CA LEU A 91 5.08 14.75 4.37
C LEU A 91 4.18 15.77 5.06
N ASP A 92 3.87 16.86 4.37
CA ASP A 92 2.95 17.85 4.89
C ASP A 92 1.52 17.28 4.90
N MET A 93 0.93 17.21 6.10
CA MET A 93 -0.44 16.76 6.34
C MET A 93 -1.41 17.93 6.59
N SER A 94 -0.90 19.17 6.60
CA SER A 94 -1.75 20.34 6.80
C SER A 94 -2.71 20.50 5.63
N ARG A 95 -3.95 20.94 5.91
CA ARG A 95 -5.01 21.06 4.90
C ARG A 95 -4.59 21.82 3.63
N ASP A 96 -3.82 22.87 3.78
CA ASP A 96 -3.42 23.74 2.67
C ASP A 96 -2.13 23.25 1.99
N GLY A 97 -1.30 22.50 2.69
CA GLY A 97 -0.01 21.98 2.22
C GLY A 97 0.00 20.48 1.92
N ILE A 98 -1.13 19.77 2.07
CA ILE A 98 -1.18 18.29 1.92
C ILE A 98 -0.31 17.81 0.76
N GLU A 99 0.68 16.98 1.10
CA GLU A 99 1.58 16.33 0.14
C GLU A 99 1.17 14.87 -0.01
N VAL A 100 0.83 14.48 -1.24
CA VAL A 100 0.48 13.10 -1.61
C VAL A 100 1.19 12.72 -2.91
N TYR A 101 1.40 11.43 -3.11
CA TYR A 101 2.03 10.90 -4.32
C TYR A 101 0.96 10.45 -5.30
N GLY A 102 0.74 11.27 -6.34
CA GLY A 102 -0.13 10.93 -7.45
C GLY A 102 0.54 10.01 -8.48
N PRO A 103 -0.18 9.57 -9.52
CA PRO A 103 0.34 8.63 -10.53
C PRO A 103 1.66 9.06 -11.18
N LYS A 104 1.86 10.37 -11.39
CA LYS A 104 3.11 10.93 -11.97
C LYS A 104 4.30 10.76 -11.03
N ASP A 105 4.10 11.01 -9.74
CA ASP A 105 5.15 10.85 -8.72
C ASP A 105 5.47 9.37 -8.52
N LEU A 106 4.44 8.53 -8.43
CA LEU A 106 4.58 7.09 -8.31
C LEU A 106 5.32 6.49 -9.52
N LYS A 107 5.05 6.97 -10.74
CA LYS A 107 5.80 6.59 -11.94
C LYS A 107 7.30 6.87 -11.79
N ARG A 108 7.65 8.06 -11.32
CA ARG A 108 9.05 8.45 -11.07
C ARG A 108 9.70 7.54 -10.03
N GLN A 109 9.02 7.29 -8.91
CA GLN A 109 9.53 6.41 -7.87
C GLN A 109 9.64 4.96 -8.33
N ASN A 110 8.73 4.46 -9.15
CA ASN A 110 8.81 3.11 -9.74
C ASN A 110 10.09 2.93 -10.60
N TYR A 111 10.49 3.96 -11.36
CA TYR A 111 11.77 3.93 -12.08
C TYR A 111 12.96 3.95 -11.12
N ASN A 112 12.89 4.74 -10.05
CA ASN A 112 13.95 4.80 -9.05
C ASN A 112 14.09 3.47 -8.28
N ILE A 113 12.98 2.81 -7.94
CA ILE A 113 12.95 1.48 -7.29
C ILE A 113 13.57 0.42 -8.20
N LYS A 114 13.13 0.36 -9.46
CA LYS A 114 13.65 -0.61 -10.45
C LYS A 114 15.10 -0.38 -10.84
N GLY A 115 15.59 0.85 -10.66
CA GLY A 115 16.94 1.20 -11.05
C GLY A 115 17.16 1.23 -12.57
N GLY A 116 18.43 1.11 -12.99
CA GLY A 116 18.80 1.12 -14.40
C GLY A 116 18.87 2.53 -15.00
N ALA A 117 18.82 2.62 -16.34
CA ALA A 117 19.04 3.87 -17.09
C ALA A 117 18.01 4.98 -16.79
N ASN A 118 16.84 4.62 -16.27
CA ASN A 118 15.77 5.57 -15.96
C ASN A 118 15.78 6.03 -14.49
N LYS A 119 16.72 5.55 -13.66
CA LYS A 119 16.87 6.01 -12.28
C LYS A 119 17.38 7.46 -12.31
N THR A 120 16.64 8.35 -11.64
CA THR A 120 16.97 9.79 -11.58
C THR A 120 17.45 10.23 -10.19
N ALA A 121 17.07 9.47 -9.15
CA ALA A 121 17.41 9.73 -7.76
C ALA A 121 17.32 8.45 -6.93
N GLU A 122 17.69 8.51 -5.66
CA GLU A 122 17.35 7.45 -4.70
C GLU A 122 15.82 7.40 -4.51
N PRO A 123 15.24 6.20 -4.35
CA PRO A 123 13.81 6.05 -4.17
C PRO A 123 13.32 6.74 -2.89
N GLU A 124 12.26 7.49 -3.02
CA GLU A 124 11.44 8.02 -1.93
C GLU A 124 10.12 7.27 -1.91
N ILE A 125 9.90 6.41 -0.93
CA ILE A 125 8.76 5.51 -0.87
C ILE A 125 7.79 6.02 0.19
N PRO A 126 6.58 6.51 -0.18
CA PRO A 126 5.67 7.13 0.77
C PRO A 126 4.90 6.10 1.59
N VAL A 127 4.70 6.42 2.87
CA VAL A 127 3.92 5.65 3.84
C VAL A 127 2.92 6.57 4.49
N PHE A 128 1.66 6.14 4.60
CA PHE A 128 0.55 6.89 5.18
C PHE A 128 -0.09 6.08 6.30
N VAL A 129 0.04 6.53 7.54
CA VAL A 129 -0.54 5.86 8.71
C VAL A 129 -1.80 6.62 9.11
N PHE A 130 -2.92 5.92 9.16
CA PHE A 130 -4.22 6.46 9.53
C PHE A 130 -4.56 6.23 11.00
N LYS A 131 -5.48 7.03 11.56
CA LYS A 131 -5.90 6.95 12.97
C LYS A 131 -6.62 5.65 13.33
N ASN A 132 -7.18 4.94 12.34
CA ASN A 132 -7.73 3.61 12.54
C ASN A 132 -6.66 2.50 12.69
N GLY A 133 -5.37 2.85 12.75
CA GLY A 133 -4.25 1.93 12.88
C GLY A 133 -3.77 1.33 11.57
N ARG A 134 -4.40 1.64 10.45
CA ARG A 134 -4.00 1.11 9.14
C ARG A 134 -2.86 1.89 8.52
N THR A 135 -1.92 1.16 7.94
CA THR A 135 -0.83 1.72 7.14
C THR A 135 -1.14 1.55 5.66
N VAL A 136 -1.27 2.65 4.93
CA VAL A 136 -1.56 2.66 3.49
C VAL A 136 -0.27 2.92 2.71
N VAL A 137 -0.02 2.09 1.72
CA VAL A 137 1.13 2.22 0.81
C VAL A 137 0.66 2.21 -0.64
N PRO A 138 1.21 3.08 -1.49
CA PRO A 138 0.92 3.06 -2.92
C PRO A 138 1.69 1.97 -3.64
N ILE A 139 1.16 1.59 -4.80
CA ILE A 139 1.83 0.79 -5.81
C ILE A 139 1.70 1.44 -7.19
N TYR A 140 2.61 1.14 -8.11
CA TYR A 140 2.57 1.60 -9.48
C TYR A 140 3.22 0.58 -10.43
N GLY A 141 2.60 0.38 -11.59
CA GLY A 141 3.13 -0.53 -12.61
C GLY A 141 2.58 -0.26 -14.00
N ALA A 142 2.76 -1.23 -14.88
CA ALA A 142 2.26 -1.20 -16.23
C ALA A 142 1.20 -2.29 -16.41
N GLY A 143 0.00 -1.89 -16.84
CA GLY A 143 -1.01 -2.80 -17.33
C GLY A 143 -0.78 -3.19 -18.79
N LEU A 144 -1.84 -3.64 -19.46
CA LEU A 144 -1.77 -4.01 -20.88
C LEU A 144 -1.75 -2.77 -21.79
N TRP A 145 -2.57 -1.77 -21.51
CA TRP A 145 -2.75 -0.59 -22.36
C TRP A 145 -2.18 0.70 -21.77
N GLY A 146 -1.86 0.71 -20.51
CA GLY A 146 -1.34 1.90 -19.85
C GLY A 146 -0.86 1.65 -18.43
N PRO A 147 -0.45 2.70 -17.73
CA PRO A 147 -0.10 2.58 -16.33
C PRO A 147 -1.30 2.17 -15.46
N ILE A 148 -0.98 1.41 -14.43
CA ILE A 148 -1.88 1.05 -13.34
C ILE A 148 -1.24 1.48 -12.03
N TRP A 149 -2.06 1.87 -11.07
CA TRP A 149 -1.61 2.26 -9.73
C TRP A 149 -2.68 1.92 -8.71
N GLY A 150 -2.35 2.03 -7.46
CA GLY A 150 -3.31 1.81 -6.40
C GLY A 150 -2.71 2.00 -5.03
N PHE A 151 -3.53 1.70 -4.03
CA PHE A 151 -3.19 1.78 -2.63
C PHE A 151 -3.61 0.49 -1.93
N ILE A 152 -2.72 -0.04 -1.11
CA ILE A 152 -2.99 -1.21 -0.27
C ILE A 152 -2.84 -0.76 1.17
N SER A 153 -3.82 -1.08 2.01
CA SER A 153 -3.74 -0.84 3.45
C SER A 153 -3.43 -2.13 4.19
N PHE A 154 -2.58 -2.02 5.18
CA PHE A 154 -2.23 -3.08 6.11
C PHE A 154 -2.82 -2.77 7.48
N GLU A 155 -3.27 -3.80 8.18
CA GLU A 155 -3.70 -3.71 9.57
C GLU A 155 -2.48 -3.43 10.49
N ALA A 156 -2.74 -3.24 11.78
CA ALA A 156 -1.70 -2.92 12.76
C ALA A 156 -0.64 -4.02 12.94
N ASP A 157 -0.92 -5.25 12.48
CA ASP A 157 0.02 -6.37 12.46
C ASP A 157 1.08 -6.27 11.36
N ALA A 158 0.98 -5.26 10.49
CA ALA A 158 1.90 -4.98 9.39
C ALA A 158 2.00 -6.09 8.32
N SER A 159 1.07 -7.06 8.32
CA SER A 159 1.04 -8.18 7.37
C SER A 159 -0.34 -8.42 6.76
N THR A 160 -1.42 -8.30 7.54
CA THR A 160 -2.79 -8.50 7.05
C THR A 160 -3.25 -7.30 6.23
N ILE A 161 -3.75 -7.56 5.02
CA ILE A 161 -4.31 -6.52 4.15
C ILE A 161 -5.69 -6.12 4.65
N GLY A 162 -5.85 -4.87 5.06
CA GLY A 162 -7.12 -4.30 5.53
C GLY A 162 -8.02 -3.81 4.41
N GLY A 163 -7.44 -3.45 3.25
CA GLY A 163 -8.17 -2.99 2.08
C GLY A 163 -7.25 -2.68 0.91
N ALA A 164 -7.81 -2.60 -0.29
CA ALA A 164 -7.08 -2.22 -1.48
C ALA A 164 -7.98 -1.42 -2.43
N TYR A 165 -7.38 -0.51 -3.18
CA TYR A 165 -8.02 0.19 -4.27
C TYR A 165 -7.05 0.37 -5.42
N PHE A 166 -7.47 0.04 -6.64
CA PHE A 166 -6.65 0.17 -7.85
C PHE A 166 -7.32 1.05 -8.87
N ASP A 167 -6.52 1.68 -9.71
CA ASP A 167 -6.95 2.50 -10.83
C ASP A 167 -6.01 2.29 -12.04
N HIS A 168 -6.42 2.76 -13.20
CA HIS A 168 -5.70 2.61 -14.46
C HIS A 168 -5.90 3.82 -15.35
N GLU A 169 -5.02 4.02 -16.32
CA GLU A 169 -5.17 5.10 -17.31
C GLU A 169 -6.08 4.68 -18.48
N SER A 170 -5.92 3.47 -19.01
CA SER A 170 -6.51 3.12 -20.30
C SER A 170 -6.84 1.64 -20.51
N GLU A 171 -7.09 0.88 -19.44
CA GLU A 171 -7.44 -0.53 -19.57
C GLU A 171 -8.83 -0.73 -20.18
N THR A 172 -9.05 -1.88 -20.82
CA THR A 172 -10.30 -2.20 -21.52
C THR A 172 -11.45 -2.43 -20.55
N ALA A 173 -12.56 -1.70 -20.76
CA ALA A 173 -13.79 -1.86 -19.98
C ALA A 173 -14.31 -3.31 -19.99
N GLY A 174 -14.71 -3.82 -18.83
CA GLY A 174 -15.19 -5.20 -18.66
C GLY A 174 -14.11 -6.27 -18.65
N LEU A 175 -12.85 -5.91 -18.92
CA LEU A 175 -11.65 -6.76 -18.86
C LEU A 175 -10.65 -6.20 -17.85
N GLY A 176 -9.57 -5.58 -18.30
CA GLY A 176 -8.53 -5.01 -17.44
C GLY A 176 -9.04 -3.91 -16.50
N ALA A 177 -10.01 -3.11 -16.93
CA ALA A 177 -10.64 -2.07 -16.11
C ALA A 177 -11.34 -2.61 -14.85
N LYS A 178 -11.60 -3.92 -14.75
CA LYS A 178 -12.16 -4.54 -13.55
C LYS A 178 -11.28 -4.38 -12.30
N ILE A 179 -9.98 -4.10 -12.44
CA ILE A 179 -9.14 -3.78 -11.26
C ILE A 179 -9.72 -2.59 -10.48
N LYS A 180 -10.39 -1.66 -11.18
CA LYS A 180 -11.07 -0.48 -10.63
C LYS A 180 -12.56 -0.68 -10.49
N ASP A 181 -13.21 -1.16 -11.56
CA ASP A 181 -14.67 -1.11 -11.73
C ASP A 181 -15.40 -2.26 -11.01
N ASP A 182 -14.68 -3.32 -10.61
CA ASP A 182 -15.26 -4.48 -9.95
C ASP A 182 -14.87 -4.53 -8.45
N PRO A 183 -15.77 -4.11 -7.55
CA PRO A 183 -15.50 -4.17 -6.12
C PRO A 183 -15.20 -5.60 -5.61
N SER A 184 -15.70 -6.64 -6.30
CA SER A 184 -15.46 -8.02 -5.89
C SER A 184 -13.99 -8.41 -6.06
N PHE A 185 -13.30 -7.85 -7.06
CA PHE A 185 -11.88 -8.05 -7.24
C PHE A 185 -11.07 -7.42 -6.08
N GLN A 186 -11.38 -6.17 -5.75
CA GLN A 186 -10.68 -5.46 -4.65
C GLN A 186 -10.95 -6.10 -3.28
N THR A 187 -12.16 -6.63 -3.07
CA THR A 187 -12.55 -7.28 -1.81
C THR A 187 -11.77 -8.58 -1.55
N GLN A 188 -11.25 -9.24 -2.60
CA GLN A 188 -10.43 -10.45 -2.41
C GLN A 188 -9.20 -10.18 -1.53
N PHE A 189 -8.60 -8.99 -1.64
CA PHE A 189 -7.42 -8.59 -0.88
C PHE A 189 -7.66 -8.54 0.63
N VAL A 190 -8.89 -8.22 1.05
CA VAL A 190 -9.22 -8.00 2.47
C VAL A 190 -9.04 -9.24 3.31
N GLY A 191 -8.16 -9.17 4.29
CA GLY A 191 -7.82 -10.25 5.20
C GLY A 191 -6.82 -11.26 4.63
N GLU A 192 -6.29 -11.04 3.41
CA GLU A 192 -5.13 -11.80 2.92
C GLU A 192 -3.86 -11.34 3.65
N VAL A 193 -2.85 -12.20 3.70
CA VAL A 193 -1.61 -11.95 4.44
C VAL A 193 -0.46 -11.77 3.45
N ALA A 194 0.22 -10.62 3.49
CA ALA A 194 1.42 -10.38 2.70
C ALA A 194 2.64 -11.00 3.42
N ASP A 195 3.40 -11.83 2.69
CA ASP A 195 4.61 -12.44 3.22
C ASP A 195 5.85 -11.64 2.84
N PHE A 196 6.20 -10.65 3.65
CA PHE A 196 7.38 -9.81 3.44
C PHE A 196 8.71 -10.53 3.60
N SER A 197 8.73 -11.77 4.07
CA SER A 197 9.93 -12.62 4.14
C SER A 197 10.18 -13.42 2.86
N SER A 198 9.17 -13.54 2.00
CA SER A 198 9.22 -14.24 0.72
C SER A 198 9.72 -13.36 -0.41
N ALA A 199 10.28 -13.98 -1.45
CA ALA A 199 10.61 -13.29 -2.69
C ALA A 199 9.34 -12.84 -3.45
N ASN A 200 8.24 -13.58 -3.30
CA ASN A 200 6.91 -13.23 -3.80
C ASN A 200 6.06 -12.84 -2.58
N VAL A 201 5.93 -11.54 -2.36
CA VAL A 201 5.21 -11.02 -1.19
C VAL A 201 3.71 -11.30 -1.30
N PHE A 202 3.17 -11.22 -2.54
CA PHE A 202 1.75 -11.42 -2.81
C PHE A 202 1.54 -11.84 -4.26
N ASP A 203 0.68 -12.82 -4.53
CA ASP A 203 0.44 -13.39 -5.87
C ASP A 203 -1.01 -13.16 -6.36
N ILE A 204 -1.16 -12.79 -7.64
CA ILE A 204 -2.44 -12.81 -8.37
C ILE A 204 -2.44 -14.01 -9.31
N VAL A 205 -3.06 -15.11 -8.90
CA VAL A 205 -2.93 -16.40 -9.56
C VAL A 205 -4.00 -16.68 -10.61
N LYS A 206 -3.57 -17.19 -11.75
CA LYS A 206 -4.48 -17.68 -12.79
C LYS A 206 -4.94 -19.09 -12.44
N GLY A 207 -6.24 -19.32 -12.51
CA GLY A 207 -6.81 -20.64 -12.22
C GLY A 207 -7.42 -20.78 -10.84
N GLY A 208 -7.33 -19.73 -10.07
CA GLY A 208 -7.95 -19.60 -8.74
C GLY A 208 -6.96 -19.75 -7.60
N ALA A 209 -7.12 -18.88 -6.60
CA ALA A 209 -6.42 -18.96 -5.33
C ALA A 209 -6.86 -20.22 -4.56
N PRO A 210 -6.04 -20.75 -3.65
CA PRO A 210 -6.40 -21.88 -2.83
C PRO A 210 -7.68 -21.62 -2.01
N LYS A 211 -8.57 -22.64 -1.96
CA LYS A 211 -9.84 -22.54 -1.25
C LYS A 211 -9.99 -23.74 -0.30
N ASP A 212 -10.67 -23.52 0.80
CA ASP A 212 -11.04 -24.60 1.73
C ASP A 212 -12.09 -25.56 1.12
N ALA A 213 -12.44 -26.61 1.85
CA ALA A 213 -13.43 -27.59 1.43
C ALA A 213 -14.85 -26.99 1.22
N GLN A 214 -15.10 -25.80 1.72
CA GLN A 214 -16.34 -25.03 1.58
C GLN A 214 -16.27 -24.01 0.44
N GLY A 215 -15.12 -23.92 -0.29
CA GLY A 215 -14.91 -23.00 -1.40
C GLY A 215 -14.58 -21.56 -0.97
N LYS A 216 -14.30 -21.31 0.32
CA LYS A 216 -13.86 -20.03 0.86
C LYS A 216 -12.36 -19.87 0.63
N SER A 217 -11.90 -18.69 0.21
CA SER A 217 -10.47 -18.39 0.08
C SER A 217 -9.74 -18.66 1.39
N LEU A 218 -8.65 -19.40 1.29
CA LEU A 218 -7.67 -19.49 2.37
C LEU A 218 -7.02 -18.13 2.46
N LYS A 219 -6.98 -17.55 3.65
CA LYS A 219 -6.36 -16.25 3.88
C LYS A 219 -4.83 -16.44 3.91
N ASP A 220 -4.26 -16.36 2.72
CA ASP A 220 -2.82 -16.47 2.46
C ASP A 220 -2.36 -15.25 1.64
N ASN A 221 -1.30 -15.36 0.88
CA ASN A 221 -0.80 -14.28 0.03
C ASN A 221 -1.30 -14.36 -1.41
N LYS A 222 -2.47 -14.98 -1.70
CA LYS A 222 -2.94 -15.25 -3.07
C LYS A 222 -4.39 -14.90 -3.30
N ILE A 223 -4.67 -14.29 -4.46
CA ILE A 223 -6.03 -14.03 -4.96
C ILE A 223 -6.22 -14.48 -6.40
N ASP A 224 -7.48 -14.52 -6.82
CA ASP A 224 -7.86 -14.88 -8.19
C ASP A 224 -7.56 -13.77 -9.19
N ALA A 225 -6.89 -14.10 -10.29
CA ALA A 225 -6.73 -13.18 -11.42
C ALA A 225 -8.07 -12.91 -12.12
N ILE A 226 -8.18 -11.76 -12.78
CA ILE A 226 -9.37 -11.38 -13.56
C ILE A 226 -9.46 -12.25 -14.80
N SER A 227 -10.57 -12.99 -14.93
CA SER A 227 -10.84 -13.80 -16.12
C SER A 227 -10.94 -12.92 -17.36
N GLY A 228 -10.19 -13.28 -18.40
CA GLY A 228 -10.12 -12.53 -19.66
C GLY A 228 -9.15 -11.35 -19.65
N ALA A 229 -8.55 -11.00 -18.52
CA ALA A 229 -7.61 -9.87 -18.36
C ALA A 229 -6.25 -10.33 -17.80
N THR A 230 -5.72 -11.44 -18.34
CA THR A 230 -4.48 -12.04 -17.84
C THR A 230 -3.29 -11.08 -17.82
N MET A 231 -3.12 -10.29 -18.87
CA MET A 231 -1.98 -9.35 -18.97
C MET A 231 -2.08 -8.23 -17.96
N THR A 232 -3.28 -7.67 -17.74
CA THR A 232 -3.49 -6.65 -16.70
C THR A 232 -3.29 -7.22 -15.31
N SER A 233 -3.79 -8.45 -15.04
CA SER A 233 -3.58 -9.13 -13.77
C SER A 233 -2.09 -9.39 -13.49
N GLN A 234 -1.32 -9.86 -14.49
CA GLN A 234 0.13 -10.03 -14.37
C GLN A 234 0.87 -8.70 -14.18
N GLY A 235 0.40 -7.62 -14.84
CA GLY A 235 0.95 -6.28 -14.65
C GLY A 235 0.71 -5.75 -13.25
N LEU A 236 -0.47 -6.01 -12.67
CA LEU A 236 -0.80 -5.63 -11.29
C LEU A 236 0.00 -6.46 -10.28
N ASP A 237 0.10 -7.76 -10.49
CA ASP A 237 0.93 -8.69 -9.74
C ASP A 237 2.38 -8.21 -9.65
N ALA A 238 3.01 -7.98 -10.78
CA ALA A 238 4.38 -7.46 -10.85
C ALA A 238 4.54 -6.05 -10.22
N ALA A 239 3.49 -5.23 -10.26
CA ALA A 239 3.49 -3.92 -9.60
C ALA A 239 3.46 -4.09 -8.07
N ILE A 240 2.60 -4.96 -7.56
CA ILE A 240 2.48 -5.27 -6.13
C ILE A 240 3.80 -5.83 -5.63
N ASP A 241 4.35 -6.85 -6.28
CA ASP A 241 5.63 -7.46 -5.88
C ASP A 241 6.77 -6.44 -5.84
N THR A 242 6.90 -5.62 -6.90
CA THR A 242 7.96 -4.60 -6.97
C THR A 242 7.90 -3.62 -5.79
N TRP A 243 6.69 -3.15 -5.48
CA TRP A 243 6.52 -2.13 -4.44
C TRP A 243 6.51 -2.74 -3.04
N LEU A 244 5.84 -3.86 -2.83
CA LEU A 244 5.83 -4.52 -1.52
C LEU A 244 7.23 -5.03 -1.14
N ALA A 245 8.02 -5.53 -2.09
CA ALA A 245 9.43 -5.84 -1.84
C ALA A 245 10.24 -4.61 -1.42
N ALA A 246 9.94 -3.42 -1.98
CA ALA A 246 10.57 -2.17 -1.56
C ALA A 246 10.18 -1.74 -0.13
N TYR A 247 8.97 -2.10 0.33
CA TYR A 247 8.50 -1.87 1.69
C TYR A 247 8.92 -2.95 2.69
N ALA A 248 9.45 -4.10 2.24
CA ALA A 248 9.66 -5.27 3.09
C ALA A 248 10.45 -4.96 4.36
N LYS A 249 11.56 -4.24 4.25
CA LYS A 249 12.37 -3.88 5.43
C LYS A 249 11.63 -2.99 6.43
N TYR A 250 10.78 -2.11 5.96
CA TYR A 250 9.93 -1.27 6.81
C TYR A 250 8.92 -2.12 7.57
N PHE A 251 8.16 -2.97 6.87
CA PHE A 251 7.14 -3.80 7.50
C PHE A 251 7.73 -4.86 8.43
N LEU A 252 8.83 -5.50 8.07
CA LEU A 252 9.53 -6.45 8.95
C LEU A 252 10.10 -5.78 10.21
N GLY A 253 10.51 -4.50 10.11
CA GLY A 253 10.97 -3.72 11.27
C GLY A 253 9.83 -3.12 12.10
N SER A 254 8.65 -2.96 11.53
CA SER A 254 7.45 -2.36 12.15
C SER A 254 6.49 -3.40 12.69
N ALA A 255 6.59 -4.66 12.23
CA ALA A 255 5.79 -5.75 12.77
C ALA A 255 6.03 -5.81 14.28
N PRO A 256 5.00 -5.82 15.13
CA PRO A 256 5.16 -6.16 16.53
C PRO A 256 5.91 -7.48 16.53
N ALA A 257 7.07 -7.52 17.21
CA ALA A 257 7.91 -8.71 17.22
C ALA A 257 7.01 -9.90 17.51
N ALA A 258 6.76 -10.73 16.51
CA ALA A 258 5.99 -11.95 16.66
C ALA A 258 6.70 -12.74 17.75
N GLY A 259 6.11 -12.85 18.92
CA GLY A 259 6.69 -13.55 20.05
C GLY A 259 7.11 -12.69 21.25
N LYS A 260 6.80 -11.39 21.29
CA LYS A 260 7.00 -10.58 22.51
C LYS A 260 5.70 -10.00 23.07
N GLN A 261 4.60 -10.73 22.91
CA GLN A 261 3.48 -10.55 23.81
C GLN A 261 3.88 -11.24 25.11
N CYS A 262 4.54 -10.50 26.01
CA CYS A 262 4.70 -10.96 27.36
C CYS A 262 3.33 -11.35 27.88
N CYS A 263 3.24 -12.42 28.63
CA CYS A 263 2.07 -12.87 29.39
C CYS A 263 1.63 -11.81 30.44
N HIS A 264 1.58 -10.53 30.06
CA HIS A 264 1.38 -9.39 30.96
C HIS A 264 -0.02 -9.38 31.60
N GLU A 265 -1.00 -10.10 31.02
CA GLU A 265 -2.35 -10.16 31.58
C GLU A 265 -2.53 -11.30 32.59
N ALA A 266 -1.58 -12.24 32.69
CA ALA A 266 -1.70 -13.39 33.59
C ALA A 266 -0.73 -13.39 34.78
N CYS A 267 0.20 -12.44 34.88
CA CYS A 267 1.21 -12.37 35.94
C CYS A 267 1.19 -11.00 36.62
N GLU A 268 0.23 -10.74 37.50
CA GLU A 268 0.26 -9.56 38.38
C GLU A 268 1.44 -9.53 39.36
N GLU A 269 2.10 -10.69 39.59
CA GLU A 269 3.21 -10.83 40.54
C GLU A 269 4.60 -10.64 39.94
N CYS A 270 4.74 -10.51 38.61
CA CYS A 270 6.04 -10.32 37.96
C CYS A 270 6.44 -8.86 37.73
N GLN A 271 5.76 -7.89 38.33
CA GLN A 271 5.96 -6.46 38.07
C GLN A 271 7.33 -5.91 38.51
N GLU A 272 8.06 -6.56 39.42
CA GLU A 272 9.32 -6.02 39.95
C GLU A 272 10.59 -6.57 39.31
N GLY A 273 10.49 -7.58 38.42
CA GLY A 273 11.69 -8.27 37.89
C GLY A 273 11.92 -8.18 36.36
N CYS A 274 10.97 -7.64 35.59
CA CYS A 274 10.98 -7.73 34.13
C CYS A 274 11.42 -6.47 33.40
N GLU A 275 12.12 -5.55 34.03
CA GLU A 275 12.74 -4.45 33.31
C GLU A 275 13.94 -4.96 32.47
N GLY A 276 13.69 -5.25 31.20
CA GLY A 276 14.69 -5.26 30.13
C GLY A 276 15.30 -6.59 29.71
N LYS A 277 14.94 -7.76 30.25
CA LYS A 277 15.41 -9.07 29.75
C LYS A 277 14.33 -10.12 29.82
N HIS A 278 13.77 -10.48 28.67
CA HIS A 278 12.76 -11.54 28.52
C HIS A 278 13.32 -12.98 28.56
N GLU A 279 14.49 -13.17 29.16
CA GLU A 279 15.15 -14.49 29.25
C GLU A 279 14.67 -15.33 30.44
N ALA A 280 13.71 -14.84 31.23
CA ALA A 280 13.34 -15.46 32.51
C ALA A 280 11.95 -16.14 32.55
N CYS A 281 11.33 -16.45 31.42
CA CYS A 281 9.95 -16.97 31.39
C CYS A 281 9.80 -18.42 30.91
N GLU A 282 10.87 -19.25 30.97
CA GLU A 282 10.72 -20.69 30.74
C GLU A 282 9.95 -21.34 31.90
N GLY A 283 8.86 -22.03 31.60
CA GLY A 283 8.16 -22.88 32.55
C GLY A 283 6.86 -22.37 33.13
N HIS A 284 6.31 -21.23 32.69
CA HIS A 284 4.94 -20.85 33.03
C HIS A 284 3.92 -21.57 32.14
N GLU A 285 2.86 -22.17 32.72
CA GLU A 285 1.80 -22.87 31.98
C GLU A 285 1.12 -22.00 30.86
N GLY A 286 1.28 -20.67 30.89
CA GLY A 286 0.75 -19.76 29.90
C GLY A 286 1.71 -19.47 28.72
N CYS A 287 2.92 -20.04 28.71
CA CYS A 287 3.94 -19.83 27.70
C CYS A 287 4.16 -21.03 26.77
N GLU A 288 3.32 -22.05 26.84
CA GLU A 288 3.40 -23.19 25.92
C GLU A 288 3.07 -22.74 24.50
N GLY A 289 4.07 -22.82 23.64
CA GLY A 289 3.96 -22.48 22.21
C GLY A 289 4.67 -21.20 21.76
N HIS A 290 5.39 -20.51 22.63
CA HIS A 290 6.20 -19.35 22.24
C HIS A 290 7.65 -19.71 22.08
N GLU A 291 8.15 -19.77 20.85
CA GLU A 291 9.55 -20.05 20.47
C GLU A 291 10.56 -18.97 20.93
N GLY A 292 10.31 -18.22 21.93
CA GLY A 292 11.17 -17.12 22.36
C GLY A 292 11.54 -17.14 23.83
N CYS A 293 11.11 -18.16 24.56
CA CYS A 293 11.28 -18.23 26.01
C CYS A 293 12.28 -19.34 26.44
N GLU A 294 13.32 -19.60 25.66
CA GLU A 294 14.41 -20.51 26.04
C GLU A 294 15.47 -19.79 26.87
N GLY A 295 15.38 -19.82 28.17
CA GLY A 295 16.37 -19.27 29.07
C GLY A 295 16.44 -20.02 30.42
N LYS A 296 17.52 -19.96 31.14
CA LYS A 296 17.69 -20.69 32.40
C LYS A 296 16.91 -20.03 33.54
N HIS A 297 16.16 -20.85 34.29
CA HIS A 297 15.42 -20.48 35.50
C HIS A 297 16.30 -20.05 36.69
N GLU A 298 17.16 -19.08 36.55
CA GLU A 298 18.02 -18.65 37.69
C GLU A 298 17.32 -17.65 38.63
N GLY A 299 16.03 -17.32 38.38
CA GLY A 299 15.30 -16.34 39.19
C GLY A 299 14.07 -16.83 39.94
N CYS A 300 13.68 -18.11 39.79
CA CYS A 300 12.45 -18.66 40.40
C CYS A 300 12.71 -19.66 41.55
N GLU A 301 13.87 -19.68 42.14
CA GLU A 301 14.10 -20.50 43.34
C GLU A 301 13.41 -19.85 44.55
N GLY A 302 12.26 -20.38 44.92
CA GLY A 302 11.55 -19.95 46.13
C GLY A 302 10.07 -19.64 46.05
N HIS A 303 9.46 -19.69 44.89
CA HIS A 303 8.02 -19.50 44.76
C HIS A 303 7.29 -20.83 44.67
N GLU A 304 6.35 -21.06 45.58
CA GLU A 304 5.54 -22.29 45.70
C GLU A 304 4.59 -22.56 44.52
N GLY A 305 4.75 -21.89 43.39
CA GLY A 305 3.93 -22.05 42.18
C GLY A 305 4.67 -22.56 40.94
N CYS A 306 5.99 -22.82 41.03
CA CYS A 306 6.78 -23.31 39.91
C CYS A 306 7.02 -24.81 40.04
N GLU A 307 6.02 -25.67 39.79
CA GLU A 307 6.24 -27.09 39.62
C GLU A 307 6.74 -27.41 38.22
N HIS A 308 7.92 -28.00 38.13
CA HIS A 308 8.46 -28.57 36.91
C HIS A 308 7.58 -29.67 36.37
N HIS A 309 6.88 -29.45 35.25
CA HIS A 309 6.41 -30.56 34.44
C HIS A 309 7.61 -31.20 33.73
N LYS A 310 8.07 -32.31 34.29
CA LYS A 310 8.94 -33.24 33.55
C LYS A 310 8.13 -33.79 32.37
N ALA A 311 8.67 -33.62 31.17
CA ALA A 311 8.21 -34.35 30.00
C ALA A 311 8.18 -35.84 30.35
N MET A 312 7.04 -36.47 30.22
CA MET A 312 6.93 -37.94 30.17
C MET A 312 7.41 -38.37 28.79
N GLU A 313 8.63 -38.90 28.74
CA GLU A 313 9.02 -39.85 27.71
C GLU A 313 8.33 -41.18 28.06
N ASP A 314 7.43 -41.62 27.21
CA ASP A 314 7.11 -43.01 26.92
C ASP A 314 6.66 -43.12 25.46
#